data_c6da6634d49148a7b8f80e5182b64ab4
#
_entry.id   c6da6634d49148a7b8f80e5182b64ab4
#
_cell.length_a   1.000
_cell.length_b   1.000
_cell.length_c   1.000
_cell.angle_alpha   90.00
_cell.angle_beta   90.00
_cell.angle_gamma   90.00
#
_symmetry.space_group_name_H-M   'P 1'
#
loop_
_entity.id
_entity.type
_entity.pdbx_description
1 polymer ?
#
loop_
_entity_poly.entity_id
_entity_poly.type
_entity_poly.pdbx_seq_one_letter_code
_entity_poly.pdbx_strand_id
1 'polypeptide(L)'
;GKECLTVLDFIGQANKRYNFEEKFTALLSNITHSVTREIKDGFVSAPKGCYIQLEKKAAKYILDNIRASYGNTAGLVSRVASFTEDSGLELTLANFLDYYHLDPRAIYKFSSFSRICARADVIADFNEPLEDVLTKAFGRFAVVDSRRWIRFLLDLLPYLDDVDFATLGELEQRMLQMFYVTVWGK
;
A
#
# COMPACT_ATOMS: atom_id res chain seq x y z
N GLY A 1 -14.37 39.63 19.71
CA GLY A 1 -13.35 38.67 19.29
C GLY A 1 -13.42 38.48 17.80
N LYS A 2 -12.34 38.02 17.17
CA LYS A 2 -12.34 37.69 15.72
C LYS A 2 -13.16 36.43 15.50
N GLU A 3 -14.08 36.43 14.57
CA GLU A 3 -14.94 35.28 14.24
C GLU A 3 -14.20 34.19 13.47
N CYS A 4 -13.09 34.54 12.83
CA CYS A 4 -12.24 33.59 12.11
C CYS A 4 -10.75 34.00 12.13
N LEU A 5 -9.87 33.02 11.96
CA LEU A 5 -8.43 33.17 11.73
C LEU A 5 -8.06 32.59 10.38
N THR A 6 -7.42 33.40 9.53
CA THR A 6 -6.85 32.93 8.27
C THR A 6 -5.35 32.66 8.45
N VAL A 7 -4.91 31.44 8.20
CA VAL A 7 -3.50 31.06 8.21
C VAL A 7 -3.04 30.85 6.77
N LEU A 8 -2.03 31.60 6.35
CA LEU A 8 -1.36 31.41 5.06
C LEU A 8 -0.07 30.64 5.29
N ASP A 9 0.01 29.45 4.71
CA ASP A 9 1.20 28.60 4.80
C ASP A 9 1.90 28.53 3.44
N PHE A 10 3.15 28.96 3.40
CA PHE A 10 3.97 28.95 2.19
C PHE A 10 4.79 27.67 2.13
N ILE A 11 4.44 26.80 1.19
CA ILE A 11 5.12 25.52 0.97
C ILE A 11 6.36 25.75 0.11
N GLY A 12 7.53 25.77 0.75
CA GLY A 12 8.82 25.85 0.06
C GLY A 12 9.20 24.53 -0.62
N GLN A 13 9.66 24.61 -1.89
CA GLN A 13 10.10 23.41 -2.64
C GLN A 13 11.45 22.83 -2.14
N ALA A 14 12.15 23.55 -1.26
CA ALA A 14 13.51 23.22 -0.89
C ALA A 14 13.67 22.03 0.07
N ASN A 15 12.64 21.65 0.82
CA ASN A 15 12.76 20.62 1.84
C ASN A 15 12.07 19.30 1.43
N LYS A 16 12.76 18.47 0.67
CA LYS A 16 12.31 17.12 0.29
C LYS A 16 12.12 16.16 1.48
N ARG A 17 12.68 16.50 2.64
CA ARG A 17 12.58 15.70 3.88
C ARG A 17 11.43 16.12 4.78
N TYR A 18 10.69 17.16 4.40
CA TYR A 18 9.55 17.63 5.19
C TYR A 18 8.42 16.61 5.15
N ASN A 19 7.94 16.21 6.31
CA ASN A 19 6.84 15.26 6.42
C ASN A 19 5.50 15.98 6.34
N PHE A 20 4.99 16.17 5.13
CA PHE A 20 3.69 16.79 4.91
C PHE A 20 2.54 15.94 5.45
N GLU A 21 2.69 14.61 5.44
CA GLU A 21 1.67 13.70 5.93
C GLU A 21 1.41 13.92 7.43
N GLU A 22 2.45 13.95 8.24
CA GLU A 22 2.36 14.22 9.67
C GLU A 22 1.75 15.61 9.96
N LYS A 23 2.16 16.63 9.20
CA LYS A 23 1.61 17.97 9.32
C LYS A 23 0.11 18.00 9.08
N PHE A 24 -0.37 17.39 7.99
CA PHE A 24 -1.79 17.36 7.68
C PHE A 24 -2.57 16.47 8.63
N THR A 25 -2.00 15.36 9.07
CA THR A 25 -2.58 14.50 10.11
C THR A 25 -2.84 15.32 11.39
N ALA A 26 -1.91 16.14 11.81
CA ALA A 26 -2.06 17.00 12.99
C ALA A 26 -3.14 18.10 12.84
N LEU A 27 -3.46 18.50 11.61
CA LEU A 27 -4.48 19.52 11.33
C LEU A 27 -5.90 18.95 11.20
N LEU A 28 -6.03 17.64 10.99
CA LEU A 28 -7.29 16.98 10.75
C LEU A 28 -7.80 16.28 12.01
N SER A 29 -9.11 16.30 12.23
CA SER A 29 -9.75 15.62 13.35
C SER A 29 -10.31 14.29 12.87
N ASN A 30 -10.04 13.18 13.59
CA ASN A 30 -10.64 11.88 13.32
C ASN A 30 -10.50 11.43 11.87
N ILE A 31 -9.26 11.37 11.38
CA ILE A 31 -8.97 10.91 10.02
C ILE A 31 -9.36 9.45 9.91
N THR A 32 -10.33 9.16 9.03
CA THR A 32 -10.73 7.80 8.66
C THR A 32 -10.05 7.34 7.36
N HIS A 33 -9.29 8.23 6.71
CA HIS A 33 -8.65 8.00 5.41
C HIS A 33 -7.23 8.55 5.41
N SER A 34 -6.44 8.15 4.42
CA SER A 34 -5.09 8.72 4.26
C SER A 34 -5.13 10.22 3.93
N VAL A 35 -4.09 10.95 4.35
CA VAL A 35 -3.90 12.37 3.99
C VAL A 35 -3.92 12.58 2.47
N THR A 36 -3.44 11.62 1.69
CA THR A 36 -3.53 11.66 0.23
C THR A 36 -4.96 11.74 -0.28
N ARG A 37 -5.89 11.04 0.37
CA ARG A 37 -7.32 11.10 0.03
C ARG A 37 -7.93 12.42 0.47
N GLU A 38 -7.63 12.88 1.68
CA GLU A 38 -8.09 14.18 2.18
C GLU A 38 -7.69 15.32 1.23
N ILE A 39 -6.44 15.33 0.73
CA ILE A 39 -5.97 16.32 -0.24
C ILE A 39 -6.77 16.27 -1.55
N LYS A 40 -7.15 15.07 -2.02
CA LYS A 40 -7.92 14.91 -3.25
C LYS A 40 -9.40 15.29 -3.08
N ASP A 41 -9.98 14.95 -1.92
CA ASP A 41 -11.40 15.11 -1.63
C ASP A 41 -11.72 16.49 -1.02
N GLY A 42 -10.69 17.34 -0.78
CA GLY A 42 -10.86 18.71 -0.27
C GLY A 42 -10.95 18.82 1.24
N PHE A 43 -10.27 17.95 1.99
CA PHE A 43 -10.15 17.96 3.45
C PHE A 43 -11.49 17.85 4.19
N VAL A 44 -12.25 16.80 3.83
CA VAL A 44 -13.58 16.53 4.44
C VAL A 44 -13.51 16.26 5.95
N SER A 45 -12.37 15.80 6.48
CA SER A 45 -12.13 15.56 7.91
C SER A 45 -11.60 16.77 8.64
N ALA A 46 -11.63 17.97 8.04
CA ALA A 46 -11.25 19.20 8.76
C ALA A 46 -12.19 19.45 9.95
N PRO A 47 -11.68 19.97 11.08
CA PRO A 47 -12.49 20.31 12.24
C PRO A 47 -13.66 21.23 11.86
N LYS A 48 -14.81 21.05 12.54
CA LYS A 48 -16.02 21.83 12.26
C LYS A 48 -15.71 23.35 12.32
N GLY A 49 -16.06 24.05 11.25
CA GLY A 49 -15.79 25.48 11.09
C GLY A 49 -14.38 25.80 10.56
N CYS A 50 -13.54 24.80 10.31
CA CYS A 50 -12.26 24.95 9.64
C CYS A 50 -12.38 24.65 8.15
N TYR A 51 -11.60 25.36 7.36
CA TYR A 51 -11.52 25.18 5.91
C TYR A 51 -10.06 25.17 5.48
N ILE A 52 -9.65 24.15 4.74
CA ILE A 52 -8.29 24.01 4.20
C ILE A 52 -8.37 24.05 2.69
N GLN A 53 -7.65 24.97 2.08
CA GLN A 53 -7.55 25.09 0.63
C GLN A 53 -6.08 25.02 0.21
N LEU A 54 -5.79 24.15 -0.74
CA LEU A 54 -4.47 24.05 -1.36
C LEU A 54 -4.51 24.59 -2.79
N GLU A 55 -3.51 25.36 -3.15
CA GLU A 55 -3.25 25.68 -4.55
C GLU A 55 -2.91 24.38 -5.32
N LYS A 56 -3.36 24.25 -6.58
CA LYS A 56 -3.15 23.04 -7.40
C LYS A 56 -1.68 22.62 -7.49
N LYS A 57 -0.75 23.57 -7.62
CA LYS A 57 0.69 23.29 -7.65
C LYS A 57 1.19 22.77 -6.31
N ALA A 58 0.74 23.36 -5.21
CA ALA A 58 1.07 22.93 -3.86
C ALA A 58 0.52 21.53 -3.58
N ALA A 59 -0.74 21.27 -3.91
CA ALA A 59 -1.34 19.95 -3.76
C ALA A 59 -0.55 18.86 -4.50
N LYS A 60 -0.17 19.12 -5.76
CA LYS A 60 0.67 18.19 -6.52
C LYS A 60 2.02 17.95 -5.86
N TYR A 61 2.70 19.00 -5.43
CA TYR A 61 4.01 18.89 -4.76
C TYR A 61 3.92 18.07 -3.46
N ILE A 62 2.90 18.32 -2.64
CA ILE A 62 2.66 17.58 -1.40
C ILE A 62 2.39 16.10 -1.70
N LEU A 63 1.52 15.80 -2.67
CA LEU A 63 1.22 14.42 -3.06
C LEU A 63 2.46 13.69 -3.60
N ASP A 64 3.31 14.37 -4.36
CA ASP A 64 4.55 13.80 -4.88
C ASP A 64 5.56 13.58 -3.73
N ASN A 65 5.62 14.47 -2.74
CA ASN A 65 6.46 14.30 -1.54
C ASN A 65 5.98 13.12 -0.69
N ILE A 66 4.67 13.02 -0.42
CA ILE A 66 4.08 11.89 0.30
C ILE A 66 4.38 10.59 -0.45
N ARG A 67 4.17 10.53 -1.77
CA ARG A 67 4.50 9.35 -2.58
C ARG A 67 5.98 9.00 -2.54
N ALA A 68 6.87 9.99 -2.59
CA ALA A 68 8.30 9.76 -2.51
C ALA A 68 8.73 9.14 -1.16
N SER A 69 8.00 9.42 -0.08
CA SER A 69 8.25 8.81 1.23
C SER A 69 7.93 7.30 1.28
N TYR A 70 7.06 6.80 0.37
CA TYR A 70 6.83 5.37 0.14
C TYR A 70 7.89 4.74 -0.78
N GLY A 71 8.73 5.54 -1.41
CA GLY A 71 9.72 5.13 -2.39
C GLY A 71 10.95 4.44 -1.81
N ASN A 72 10.97 4.10 -0.52
CA ASN A 72 12.06 3.37 0.11
C ASN A 72 11.56 2.41 1.20
N THR A 73 12.38 1.39 1.46
CA THR A 73 12.04 0.34 2.43
C THR A 73 11.84 0.88 3.85
N ALA A 74 12.65 1.84 4.29
CA ALA A 74 12.55 2.39 5.64
C ALA A 74 11.21 3.10 5.88
N GLY A 75 10.73 3.87 4.89
CA GLY A 75 9.41 4.51 4.96
C GLY A 75 8.26 3.50 5.02
N LEU A 76 8.34 2.40 4.28
CA LEU A 76 7.35 1.32 4.34
C LEU A 76 7.37 0.61 5.70
N VAL A 77 8.56 0.30 6.23
CA VAL A 77 8.72 -0.33 7.56
C VAL A 77 8.11 0.55 8.66
N SER A 78 8.43 1.84 8.67
CA SER A 78 7.87 2.77 9.67
C SER A 78 6.35 2.82 9.65
N ARG A 79 5.74 2.84 8.45
CA ARG A 79 4.28 2.86 8.30
C ARG A 79 3.60 1.56 8.68
N VAL A 80 4.23 0.44 8.39
CA VAL A 80 3.72 -0.87 8.84
C VAL A 80 3.75 -0.94 10.36
N ALA A 81 4.80 -0.43 11.01
CA ALA A 81 4.92 -0.41 12.46
C ALA A 81 3.82 0.42 13.14
N SER A 82 3.44 1.57 12.56
CA SER A 82 2.42 2.46 13.15
C SER A 82 1.00 2.22 12.60
N PHE A 83 0.81 1.35 11.60
CA PHE A 83 -0.43 1.23 10.84
C PHE A 83 -1.68 1.05 11.70
N THR A 84 -1.65 0.13 12.65
CA THR A 84 -2.81 -0.20 13.50
C THR A 84 -3.16 0.96 14.42
N GLU A 85 -2.16 1.68 14.95
CA GLU A 85 -2.35 2.87 15.78
C GLU A 85 -2.93 4.02 14.97
N ASP A 86 -2.40 4.24 13.76
CA ASP A 86 -2.79 5.36 12.88
C ASP A 86 -4.17 5.16 12.24
N SER A 87 -4.50 3.92 11.86
CA SER A 87 -5.72 3.62 11.08
C SER A 87 -6.87 3.05 11.92
N GLY A 88 -6.57 2.43 13.05
CA GLY A 88 -7.52 1.62 13.83
C GLY A 88 -7.94 0.31 13.14
N LEU A 89 -7.30 -0.05 12.02
CA LEU A 89 -7.61 -1.24 11.23
C LEU A 89 -6.63 -2.37 11.54
N GLU A 90 -7.07 -3.60 11.31
CA GLU A 90 -6.17 -4.75 11.29
C GLU A 90 -5.13 -4.62 10.17
N LEU A 91 -3.87 -4.92 10.49
CA LEU A 91 -2.80 -4.88 9.50
C LEU A 91 -2.89 -6.08 8.56
N THR A 92 -3.51 -5.86 7.42
CA THR A 92 -3.49 -6.76 6.27
C THR A 92 -2.91 -6.00 5.07
N LEU A 93 -2.40 -6.74 4.07
CA LEU A 93 -1.94 -6.10 2.83
C LEU A 93 -3.07 -5.26 2.19
N ALA A 94 -4.29 -5.79 2.16
CA ALA A 94 -5.43 -5.11 1.56
C ALA A 94 -5.74 -3.81 2.29
N ASN A 95 -5.87 -3.83 3.62
CA ASN A 95 -6.13 -2.65 4.42
C ASN A 95 -5.01 -1.62 4.30
N PHE A 96 -3.75 -2.07 4.29
CA PHE A 96 -2.59 -1.21 4.13
C PHE A 96 -2.57 -0.49 2.77
N LEU A 97 -2.81 -1.23 1.69
CA LEU A 97 -2.86 -0.66 0.34
C LEU A 97 -4.03 0.30 0.17
N ASP A 98 -5.21 -0.04 0.70
CA ASP A 98 -6.41 0.79 0.61
C ASP A 98 -6.24 2.08 1.42
N TYR A 99 -5.79 1.99 2.65
CA TYR A 99 -5.60 3.14 3.55
C TYR A 99 -4.63 4.17 2.95
N TYR A 100 -3.47 3.72 2.47
CA TYR A 100 -2.46 4.60 1.89
C TYR A 100 -2.62 4.85 0.39
N HIS A 101 -3.62 4.26 -0.27
CA HIS A 101 -3.86 4.31 -1.73
C HIS A 101 -2.64 3.92 -2.55
N LEU A 102 -1.99 2.83 -2.15
CA LEU A 102 -0.79 2.31 -2.79
C LEU A 102 -1.13 1.28 -3.87
N ASP A 103 -0.36 1.30 -4.94
CA ASP A 103 -0.29 0.18 -5.87
C ASP A 103 0.53 -0.97 -5.22
N PRO A 104 0.07 -2.23 -5.25
CA PRO A 104 0.82 -3.36 -4.71
C PRO A 104 2.27 -3.44 -5.20
N ARG A 105 2.54 -3.02 -6.45
CA ARG A 105 3.89 -2.97 -7.03
C ARG A 105 4.83 -2.03 -6.28
N ALA A 106 4.31 -1.03 -5.58
CA ALA A 106 5.13 -0.14 -4.77
C ALA A 106 5.80 -0.89 -3.61
N ILE A 107 5.15 -1.94 -3.08
CA ILE A 107 5.67 -2.80 -2.03
C ILE A 107 6.64 -3.83 -2.64
N TYR A 108 6.17 -4.61 -3.60
CA TYR A 108 6.93 -5.74 -4.17
C TYR A 108 8.15 -5.32 -5.01
N LYS A 109 8.31 -4.04 -5.28
CA LYS A 109 9.54 -3.48 -5.83
C LYS A 109 10.74 -3.64 -4.88
N PHE A 110 10.49 -3.67 -3.57
CA PHE A 110 11.54 -3.68 -2.55
C PHE A 110 11.64 -4.99 -1.79
N SER A 111 10.48 -5.60 -1.47
CA SER A 111 10.44 -6.81 -0.65
C SER A 111 9.03 -7.42 -0.66
N SER A 112 8.85 -8.60 -0.07
CA SER A 112 7.52 -9.11 0.26
C SER A 112 6.88 -8.28 1.39
N PHE A 113 5.55 -8.23 1.44
CA PHE A 113 4.85 -7.55 2.53
C PHE A 113 5.15 -8.18 3.89
N SER A 114 5.19 -9.52 3.95
CA SER A 114 5.57 -10.24 5.16
C SER A 114 6.98 -9.87 5.65
N ARG A 115 7.95 -9.71 4.73
CA ARG A 115 9.31 -9.27 5.10
C ARG A 115 9.32 -7.84 5.64
N ILE A 116 8.50 -6.96 5.11
CA ILE A 116 8.36 -5.60 5.64
C ILE A 116 7.74 -5.65 7.04
N CYS A 117 6.73 -6.51 7.28
CA CYS A 117 6.14 -6.72 8.59
C CYS A 117 7.15 -7.30 9.61
N ALA A 118 8.02 -8.23 9.19
CA ALA A 118 9.09 -8.75 10.04
C ALA A 118 10.11 -7.66 10.40
N ARG A 119 10.51 -6.83 9.43
CA ARG A 119 11.42 -5.69 9.69
C ARG A 119 10.79 -4.59 10.55
N ALA A 120 9.47 -4.54 10.63
CA ALA A 120 8.72 -3.63 11.48
C ALA A 120 8.43 -4.24 12.86
N ASP A 121 8.97 -5.42 13.19
CA ASP A 121 8.73 -6.17 14.42
C ASP A 121 7.25 -6.49 14.69
N VAL A 122 6.40 -6.50 13.63
CA VAL A 122 4.97 -6.84 13.73
C VAL A 122 4.76 -8.34 13.71
N ILE A 123 5.61 -9.08 12.99
CA ILE A 123 5.65 -10.55 12.99
C ILE A 123 7.06 -11.03 13.28
N ALA A 124 7.18 -12.26 13.75
CA ALA A 124 8.48 -12.90 13.93
C ALA A 124 9.24 -13.00 12.60
N ASP A 125 10.57 -12.86 12.65
CA ASP A 125 11.40 -13.05 11.47
C ASP A 125 11.34 -14.52 11.01
N PHE A 126 11.50 -14.74 9.72
CA PHE A 126 11.38 -16.04 9.07
C PHE A 126 12.46 -16.24 8.03
N ASN A 127 12.76 -17.48 7.72
CA ASN A 127 13.67 -17.86 6.65
C ASN A 127 12.86 -18.51 5.51
N GLU A 128 12.84 -17.86 4.35
CA GLU A 128 12.20 -18.36 3.13
C GLU A 128 13.24 -18.43 2.00
N PRO A 129 13.72 -19.63 1.64
CA PRO A 129 14.75 -19.79 0.61
C PRO A 129 14.36 -19.23 -0.76
N LEU A 130 13.06 -19.15 -1.06
CA LEU A 130 12.53 -18.66 -2.33
C LEU A 130 12.00 -17.22 -2.23
N GLU A 131 12.31 -16.48 -1.17
CA GLU A 131 11.76 -15.14 -0.94
C GLU A 131 11.93 -14.20 -2.13
N ASP A 132 13.09 -14.20 -2.77
CA ASP A 132 13.34 -13.35 -3.95
C ASP A 132 12.48 -13.73 -5.15
N VAL A 133 12.25 -15.03 -5.34
CA VAL A 133 11.37 -15.54 -6.41
C VAL A 133 9.93 -15.15 -6.12
N LEU A 134 9.46 -15.38 -4.91
CA LEU A 134 8.11 -15.05 -4.46
C LEU A 134 7.83 -13.54 -4.51
N THR A 135 8.78 -12.71 -4.09
CA THR A 135 8.66 -11.25 -4.17
C THR A 135 8.45 -10.78 -5.61
N LYS A 136 9.23 -11.31 -6.55
CA LYS A 136 9.08 -11.02 -7.97
C LYS A 136 7.75 -11.54 -8.53
N ALA A 137 7.35 -12.74 -8.11
CA ALA A 137 6.07 -13.34 -8.49
C ALA A 137 4.89 -12.48 -8.03
N PHE A 138 4.86 -12.04 -6.77
CA PHE A 138 3.82 -11.17 -6.24
C PHE A 138 3.76 -9.84 -6.97
N GLY A 139 4.90 -9.27 -7.36
CA GLY A 139 4.93 -8.07 -8.19
C GLY A 139 4.28 -8.28 -9.57
N ARG A 140 4.38 -9.48 -10.15
CA ARG A 140 3.71 -9.85 -11.41
C ARG A 140 2.22 -10.12 -11.19
N PHE A 141 1.85 -10.81 -10.10
CA PHE A 141 0.46 -11.04 -9.74
C PHE A 141 -0.31 -9.75 -9.43
N ALA A 142 0.37 -8.72 -8.97
CA ALA A 142 -0.24 -7.43 -8.62
C ALA A 142 -0.98 -6.74 -9.79
N VAL A 143 -0.75 -7.17 -11.03
CA VAL A 143 -1.44 -6.64 -12.23
C VAL A 143 -2.46 -7.62 -12.82
N VAL A 144 -2.68 -8.76 -12.18
CA VAL A 144 -3.64 -9.77 -12.64
C VAL A 144 -5.04 -9.39 -12.15
N ASP A 145 -5.97 -9.23 -13.08
CA ASP A 145 -7.37 -8.89 -12.83
C ASP A 145 -8.36 -10.04 -13.17
N SER A 146 -7.84 -11.18 -13.62
CA SER A 146 -8.65 -12.34 -13.97
C SER A 146 -9.19 -13.04 -12.72
N ARG A 147 -10.45 -12.72 -12.36
CA ARG A 147 -11.14 -13.35 -11.22
C ARG A 147 -11.18 -14.87 -11.33
N ARG A 148 -11.37 -15.40 -12.54
CA ARG A 148 -11.43 -16.85 -12.78
C ARG A 148 -10.09 -17.51 -12.45
N TRP A 149 -9.00 -16.94 -12.92
CA TRP A 149 -7.67 -17.47 -12.66
C TRP A 149 -7.26 -17.35 -11.20
N ILE A 150 -7.51 -16.20 -10.58
CA ILE A 150 -7.24 -15.99 -9.15
C ILE A 150 -8.02 -16.98 -8.30
N ARG A 151 -9.32 -17.20 -8.61
CA ARG A 151 -10.15 -18.17 -7.88
C ARG A 151 -9.59 -19.57 -8.02
N PHE A 152 -9.27 -19.99 -9.23
CA PHE A 152 -8.65 -21.29 -9.48
C PHE A 152 -7.38 -21.49 -8.64
N LEU A 153 -6.50 -20.48 -8.59
CA LEU A 153 -5.27 -20.57 -7.80
C LEU A 153 -5.56 -20.65 -6.30
N LEU A 154 -6.51 -19.86 -5.78
CA LEU A 154 -6.89 -19.91 -4.37
C LEU A 154 -7.46 -21.29 -3.96
N ASP A 155 -8.21 -21.91 -4.85
CA ASP A 155 -8.81 -23.21 -4.60
C ASP A 155 -7.79 -24.36 -4.75
N LEU A 156 -6.76 -24.20 -5.60
CA LEU A 156 -5.78 -25.26 -5.92
C LEU A 156 -4.51 -25.23 -5.04
N LEU A 157 -3.93 -24.05 -4.84
CA LEU A 157 -2.59 -23.94 -4.23
C LEU A 157 -2.48 -24.52 -2.82
N PRO A 158 -3.50 -24.43 -1.93
CA PRO A 158 -3.44 -25.05 -0.60
C PRO A 158 -3.31 -26.57 -0.61
N TYR A 159 -3.67 -27.20 -1.72
CA TYR A 159 -3.71 -28.68 -1.89
C TYR A 159 -2.80 -29.16 -3.01
N LEU A 160 -1.84 -28.34 -3.43
CA LEU A 160 -1.02 -28.60 -4.62
C LEU A 160 -0.29 -29.95 -4.57
N ASP A 161 0.14 -30.38 -3.40
CA ASP A 161 0.84 -31.65 -3.19
C ASP A 161 -0.09 -32.89 -3.34
N ASP A 162 -1.40 -32.70 -3.19
CA ASP A 162 -2.41 -33.75 -3.27
C ASP A 162 -3.11 -33.80 -4.64
N VAL A 163 -2.78 -32.88 -5.57
CA VAL A 163 -3.44 -32.75 -6.87
C VAL A 163 -2.92 -33.80 -7.85
N ASP A 164 -3.80 -34.62 -8.35
CA ASP A 164 -3.53 -35.40 -9.56
C ASP A 164 -3.70 -34.52 -10.81
N PHE A 165 -2.57 -34.04 -11.33
CA PHE A 165 -2.55 -33.16 -12.53
C PHE A 165 -3.18 -33.77 -13.76
N ALA A 166 -3.27 -35.11 -13.84
CA ALA A 166 -3.91 -35.79 -14.94
C ALA A 166 -5.44 -35.66 -14.97
N THR A 167 -6.02 -35.33 -13.81
CA THR A 167 -7.47 -35.12 -13.67
C THR A 167 -7.92 -33.71 -14.01
N LEU A 168 -6.98 -32.76 -14.12
CA LEU A 168 -7.28 -31.38 -14.48
C LEU A 168 -7.72 -31.26 -15.94
N GLY A 169 -8.79 -30.49 -16.18
CA GLY A 169 -9.23 -30.15 -17.51
C GLY A 169 -8.19 -29.28 -18.27
N GLU A 170 -8.29 -29.25 -19.60
CA GLU A 170 -7.33 -28.52 -20.45
C GLU A 170 -7.14 -27.05 -20.03
N LEU A 171 -8.24 -26.38 -19.67
CA LEU A 171 -8.18 -24.97 -19.21
C LEU A 171 -7.45 -24.82 -17.89
N GLU A 172 -7.69 -25.73 -16.95
CA GLU A 172 -7.04 -25.75 -15.63
C GLU A 172 -5.54 -26.02 -15.77
N GLN A 173 -5.14 -26.94 -16.64
CA GLN A 173 -3.74 -27.19 -16.96
C GLN A 173 -3.07 -25.94 -17.55
N ARG A 174 -3.74 -25.22 -18.45
CA ARG A 174 -3.23 -23.95 -18.99
C ARG A 174 -3.12 -22.86 -17.93
N MET A 175 -4.10 -22.75 -17.02
CA MET A 175 -4.04 -21.80 -15.91
C MET A 175 -2.87 -22.11 -14.97
N LEU A 176 -2.56 -23.39 -14.75
CA LEU A 176 -1.43 -23.81 -13.95
C LEU A 176 -0.09 -23.54 -14.64
N GLN A 177 -0.01 -23.74 -15.95
CA GLN A 177 1.15 -23.34 -16.76
C GLN A 177 1.39 -21.83 -16.69
N MET A 178 0.33 -21.02 -16.79
CA MET A 178 0.41 -19.57 -16.62
C MET A 178 0.93 -19.20 -15.24
N PHE A 179 0.49 -19.91 -14.19
CA PHE A 179 1.00 -19.71 -12.83
C PHE A 179 2.50 -19.98 -12.76
N TYR A 180 2.96 -21.12 -13.28
CA TYR A 180 4.36 -21.47 -13.33
C TYR A 180 5.20 -20.39 -14.04
N VAL A 181 4.77 -19.95 -15.23
CA VAL A 181 5.45 -18.89 -15.98
C VAL A 181 5.45 -17.55 -15.20
N THR A 182 4.36 -17.25 -14.52
CA THR A 182 4.26 -16.01 -13.72
C THR A 182 5.22 -16.04 -12.53
N VAL A 183 5.33 -17.16 -11.84
CA VAL A 183 6.24 -17.32 -10.70
C VAL A 183 7.70 -17.31 -11.15
N TRP A 184 8.06 -18.16 -12.12
CA TRP A 184 9.45 -18.38 -12.49
C TRP A 184 9.95 -17.47 -13.62
N GLY A 185 9.05 -16.85 -14.39
CA GLY A 185 9.40 -15.93 -15.47
C GLY A 185 10.00 -16.62 -16.71
N LYS A 186 9.67 -17.90 -16.91
CA LYS A 186 10.21 -18.71 -18.01
C LYS A 186 9.09 -19.32 -18.82
#